data_db8e20e24a07d1509bf9c3a712d71706
#
_entry.id   db8e20e24a07d1509bf9c3a712d71706
#
_cell.length_a   1.000
_cell.length_b   1.000
_cell.length_c   1.000
_cell.angle_alpha   90.00
_cell.angle_beta   90.00
_cell.angle_gamma   90.00
#
_symmetry.space_group_name_H-M   'P 1'
#
loop_
_entity.id
_entity.type
_entity.pdbx_description
1 polymer ?
#
loop_
_entity_poly.entity_id
_entity_poly.type
_entity_poly.pdbx_seq_one_letter_code
_entity_poly.pdbx_strand_id
1 'polypeptide(L)'
;MRVLIAEDDFTSRRLLESILEKYGDCHVVMDGDEAVEAFKTSWQENRPYDLICLDIMMPRMDGQEALQKIREFEQEKGVVGFGEAKVIMITALGDPKNVVEAFYKGGASSYLVKPIEKKKLLE
;
A
#
# COMPACT_ATOMS: atom_id res chain seq x y z
N MET A 1 13.58 -3.18 -6.75
CA MET A 1 12.45 -3.07 -5.82
C MET A 1 11.16 -3.34 -6.55
N ARG A 2 10.24 -4.05 -5.92
CA ARG A 2 8.90 -4.29 -6.49
C ARG A 2 7.88 -3.49 -5.70
N VAL A 3 7.04 -2.75 -6.42
CA VAL A 3 6.06 -1.82 -5.83
C VAL A 3 4.65 -2.20 -6.25
N LEU A 4 3.75 -2.27 -5.26
CA LEU A 4 2.32 -2.44 -5.52
C LEU A 4 1.62 -1.12 -5.22
N ILE A 5 0.82 -0.64 -6.16
CA ILE A 5 0.05 0.59 -6.00
C ILE A 5 -1.43 0.25 -6.10
N ALA A 6 -2.16 0.44 -5.01
CA ALA A 6 -3.60 0.23 -4.97
C ALA A 6 -4.27 1.60 -4.86
N GLU A 7 -4.83 2.09 -5.95
CA GLU A 7 -5.40 3.42 -6.05
C GLU A 7 -6.43 3.46 -7.19
N ASP A 8 -7.68 3.78 -6.88
CA ASP A 8 -8.74 3.82 -7.89
C ASP A 8 -8.84 5.19 -8.60
N ASP A 9 -8.27 6.24 -8.02
CA ASP A 9 -8.23 7.55 -8.65
C ASP A 9 -7.15 7.60 -9.72
N PHE A 10 -7.56 7.86 -10.96
CA PHE A 10 -6.65 7.85 -12.11
C PHE A 10 -5.47 8.81 -11.94
N THR A 11 -5.71 10.03 -11.51
CA THR A 11 -4.67 11.05 -11.39
C THR A 11 -3.64 10.66 -10.33
N SER A 12 -4.09 10.23 -9.16
CA SER A 12 -3.19 9.80 -8.09
C SER A 12 -2.42 8.56 -8.47
N ARG A 13 -3.07 7.60 -9.13
CA ARG A 13 -2.44 6.36 -9.59
C ARG A 13 -1.31 6.64 -10.58
N ARG A 14 -1.58 7.49 -11.58
CA ARG A 14 -0.57 7.84 -12.58
C ARG A 14 0.61 8.60 -11.98
N LEU A 15 0.32 9.46 -11.02
CA LEU A 15 1.37 10.23 -10.34
C LEU A 15 2.28 9.32 -9.52
N LEU A 16 1.68 8.42 -8.73
CA LEU A 16 2.46 7.46 -7.95
C LEU A 16 3.32 6.57 -8.84
N GLU A 17 2.74 6.04 -9.92
CA GLU A 17 3.45 5.20 -10.86
C GLU A 17 4.61 5.95 -11.52
N SER A 18 4.36 7.19 -11.96
CA SER A 18 5.36 8.03 -12.59
C SER A 18 6.56 8.30 -11.68
N ILE A 19 6.31 8.52 -10.39
CA ILE A 19 7.38 8.80 -9.44
C ILE A 19 8.15 7.52 -9.10
N LEU A 20 7.45 6.43 -8.85
CA LEU A 20 8.05 5.21 -8.30
C LEU A 20 8.65 4.28 -9.35
N GLU A 21 8.26 4.40 -10.62
CA GLU A 21 8.81 3.53 -11.68
C GLU A 21 10.32 3.67 -11.86
N LYS A 22 10.88 4.79 -11.42
CA LYS A 22 12.33 5.02 -11.46
C LYS A 22 13.09 4.20 -10.42
N TYR A 23 12.38 3.67 -9.43
CA TYR A 23 12.98 2.96 -8.31
C TYR A 23 12.70 1.46 -8.33
N GLY A 24 11.81 1.01 -9.19
CA GLY A 24 11.49 -0.41 -9.28
C GLY A 24 10.30 -0.69 -10.20
N ASP A 25 9.95 -1.96 -10.28
CA ASP A 25 8.81 -2.41 -11.07
C ASP A 25 7.52 -2.10 -10.30
N CYS A 26 6.60 -1.39 -10.93
CA CYS A 26 5.33 -1.00 -10.34
C CYS A 26 4.19 -1.82 -10.94
N HIS A 27 3.36 -2.40 -10.06
CA HIS A 27 2.11 -3.06 -10.43
C HIS A 27 0.97 -2.24 -9.86
N VAL A 28 -0.05 -2.01 -10.66
CA VAL A 28 -1.17 -1.16 -10.28
C VAL A 28 -2.45 -1.98 -10.19
N VAL A 29 -3.18 -1.83 -9.09
CA VAL A 29 -4.50 -2.43 -8.90
C VAL A 29 -5.49 -1.35 -8.48
N MET A 30 -6.78 -1.66 -8.55
CA MET A 30 -7.84 -0.66 -8.44
C MET A 30 -8.63 -0.73 -7.13
N ASP A 31 -8.49 -1.79 -6.36
CA ASP A 31 -9.20 -1.94 -5.08
C ASP A 31 -8.44 -2.84 -4.11
N GLY A 32 -8.99 -2.94 -2.89
CA GLY A 32 -8.34 -3.69 -1.82
C GLY A 32 -8.30 -5.19 -2.06
N ASP A 33 -9.34 -5.76 -2.68
CA ASP A 33 -9.35 -7.18 -3.01
C ASP A 33 -8.23 -7.53 -3.97
N GLU A 34 -8.07 -6.74 -5.02
CA GLU A 34 -7.00 -6.93 -5.99
C GLU A 34 -5.62 -6.78 -5.33
N ALA A 35 -5.51 -5.84 -4.37
CA ALA A 35 -4.24 -5.62 -3.66
C ALA A 35 -3.85 -6.85 -2.84
N VAL A 36 -4.78 -7.42 -2.10
CA VAL A 36 -4.54 -8.61 -1.29
C VAL A 36 -4.16 -9.80 -2.17
N GLU A 37 -4.91 -10.01 -3.26
CA GLU A 37 -4.62 -11.11 -4.19
C GLU A 37 -3.27 -10.96 -4.87
N ALA A 38 -2.92 -9.74 -5.29
CA ALA A 38 -1.62 -9.46 -5.89
C ALA A 38 -0.49 -9.74 -4.90
N PHE A 39 -0.68 -9.37 -3.64
CA PHE A 39 0.29 -9.61 -2.58
C PHE A 39 0.52 -11.11 -2.36
N LYS A 40 -0.55 -11.88 -2.25
CA LYS A 40 -0.47 -13.33 -2.06
C LYS A 40 0.21 -14.02 -3.25
N THR A 41 -0.16 -13.61 -4.46
CA THR A 41 0.42 -14.15 -5.68
C THR A 41 1.93 -13.89 -5.74
N SER A 42 2.36 -12.69 -5.34
CA SER A 42 3.79 -12.35 -5.33
C SER A 42 4.59 -13.27 -4.42
N TRP A 43 4.03 -13.67 -3.30
CA TRP A 43 4.65 -14.62 -2.38
C TRP A 43 4.75 -16.02 -2.99
N GLN A 44 3.71 -16.46 -3.68
CA GLN A 44 3.70 -17.77 -4.36
C GLN A 44 4.76 -17.83 -5.45
N GLU A 45 5.04 -16.70 -6.09
CA GLU A 45 6.03 -16.61 -7.16
C GLU A 45 7.44 -16.32 -6.64
N ASN A 46 7.63 -16.26 -5.33
CA ASN A 46 8.90 -15.91 -4.69
C ASN A 46 9.42 -14.53 -5.10
N ARG A 47 8.51 -13.60 -5.38
CA ARG A 47 8.83 -12.22 -5.76
C ARG A 47 7.97 -11.24 -4.97
N PRO A 48 8.09 -11.19 -3.63
CA PRO A 48 7.24 -10.35 -2.81
C PRO A 48 7.47 -8.85 -3.09
N TYR A 49 6.45 -8.06 -2.82
CA TYR A 49 6.56 -6.61 -2.93
C TYR A 49 7.36 -6.04 -1.76
N ASP A 50 8.21 -5.07 -2.06
CA ASP A 50 8.99 -4.35 -1.05
C ASP A 50 8.24 -3.16 -0.50
N LEU A 51 7.45 -2.51 -1.37
CA LEU A 51 6.68 -1.31 -1.03
C LEU A 51 5.25 -1.44 -1.55
N ILE A 52 4.30 -1.08 -0.71
CA ILE A 52 2.88 -1.06 -1.06
C ILE A 52 2.31 0.31 -0.74
N CYS A 53 1.71 0.96 -1.73
CA CYS A 53 0.97 2.20 -1.55
C CYS A 53 -0.51 1.87 -1.59
N LEU A 54 -1.24 2.09 -0.50
CA LEU A 54 -2.65 1.76 -0.37
C LEU A 54 -3.49 3.02 -0.13
N ASP A 55 -4.41 3.31 -1.04
CA ASP A 55 -5.41 4.34 -0.78
C ASP A 55 -6.39 3.78 0.27
N ILE A 56 -6.72 4.58 1.26
CA ILE A 56 -7.68 4.17 2.29
C ILE A 56 -9.07 4.01 1.70
N MET A 57 -9.48 4.93 0.83
CA MET A 57 -10.82 4.93 0.24
C MET A 57 -10.83 4.26 -1.14
N MET A 58 -11.19 2.98 -1.16
CA MET A 58 -11.31 2.20 -2.40
C MET A 58 -12.60 1.40 -2.40
N PRO A 59 -13.13 1.05 -3.59
CA PRO A 59 -14.34 0.23 -3.67
C PRO A 59 -14.10 -1.21 -3.20
N ARG A 60 -15.15 -1.91 -2.86
CA ARG A 60 -15.19 -3.31 -2.37
C ARG A 60 -14.48 -3.47 -1.04
N MET A 61 -13.16 -3.48 -1.04
CA MET A 61 -12.36 -3.57 0.18
C MET A 61 -11.50 -2.31 0.27
N ASP A 62 -11.62 -1.56 1.36
CA ASP A 62 -10.83 -0.34 1.55
C ASP A 62 -9.38 -0.66 1.96
N GLY A 63 -8.54 0.38 2.01
CA GLY A 63 -7.13 0.21 2.32
C GLY A 63 -6.86 -0.29 3.73
N GLN A 64 -7.71 0.04 4.71
CA GLN A 64 -7.54 -0.44 6.08
C GLN A 64 -7.72 -1.95 6.16
N GLU A 65 -8.78 -2.46 5.54
CA GLU A 65 -9.05 -3.89 5.52
C GLU A 65 -7.97 -4.64 4.74
N ALA A 66 -7.55 -4.08 3.59
CA ALA A 66 -6.48 -4.67 2.79
C ALA A 66 -5.18 -4.77 3.60
N LEU A 67 -4.82 -3.71 4.33
CA LEU A 67 -3.64 -3.69 5.18
C LEU A 67 -3.69 -4.80 6.24
N GLN A 68 -4.83 -4.95 6.90
CA GLN A 68 -4.98 -5.99 7.91
C GLN A 68 -4.77 -7.37 7.32
N LYS A 69 -5.34 -7.64 6.16
CA LYS A 69 -5.21 -8.95 5.50
C LYS A 69 -3.78 -9.20 5.03
N ILE A 70 -3.08 -8.18 4.56
CA ILE A 70 -1.67 -8.30 4.17
C ILE A 70 -0.82 -8.65 5.40
N ARG A 71 -1.03 -7.95 6.52
CA ARG A 71 -0.27 -8.22 7.75
C ARG A 71 -0.58 -9.61 8.33
N GLU A 72 -1.83 -10.04 8.28
CA GLU A 72 -2.21 -11.39 8.69
C GLU A 72 -1.51 -12.45 7.86
N PHE A 73 -1.45 -12.24 6.55
CA PHE A 73 -0.77 -13.17 5.64
C PHE A 73 0.72 -13.25 5.95
N GLU A 74 1.36 -12.10 6.21
CA GLU A 74 2.78 -12.07 6.59
C GLU A 74 3.02 -12.84 7.88
N GLN A 75 2.15 -12.67 8.88
CA GLN A 75 2.25 -13.39 10.15
C GLN A 75 2.13 -14.90 9.96
N GLU A 76 1.20 -15.33 9.10
CA GLU A 76 1.05 -16.75 8.77
C GLU A 76 2.30 -17.34 8.12
N LYS A 77 3.05 -16.51 7.40
CA LYS A 77 4.31 -16.93 6.75
C LYS A 77 5.53 -16.74 7.65
N GLY A 78 5.32 -16.28 8.88
CA GLY A 78 6.41 -16.07 9.83
C GLY A 78 7.23 -14.81 9.58
N VAL A 79 6.72 -13.89 8.77
CA VAL A 79 7.41 -12.64 8.46
C VAL A 79 7.08 -11.59 9.51
N VAL A 80 8.10 -11.03 10.15
CA VAL A 80 7.94 -9.97 11.15
C VAL A 80 9.06 -8.93 11.02
N GLY A 81 8.79 -7.73 11.49
CA GLY A 81 9.81 -6.67 11.55
C GLY A 81 10.34 -6.26 10.18
N PHE A 82 11.63 -6.34 9.98
CA PHE A 82 12.28 -5.87 8.75
C PHE A 82 11.91 -6.69 7.51
N GLY A 83 11.39 -7.90 7.69
CA GLY A 83 10.95 -8.71 6.55
C GLY A 83 9.60 -8.31 5.99
N GLU A 84 8.83 -7.52 6.75
CA GLU A 84 7.51 -7.07 6.31
C GLU A 84 7.63 -6.06 5.15
N ALA A 85 6.66 -6.11 4.23
CA ALA A 85 6.57 -5.11 3.18
C ALA A 85 6.31 -3.74 3.82
N LYS A 86 6.95 -2.70 3.31
CA LYS A 86 6.67 -1.33 3.76
C LYS A 86 5.36 -0.87 3.15
N VAL A 87 4.46 -0.35 3.97
CA VAL A 87 3.15 0.09 3.52
C VAL A 87 2.97 1.58 3.80
N ILE A 88 2.67 2.33 2.76
CA ILE A 88 2.33 3.75 2.84
C ILE A 88 0.83 3.87 2.59
N MET A 89 0.11 4.38 3.58
CA MET A 89 -1.32 4.64 3.43
C MET A 89 -1.52 6.01 2.78
N ILE A 90 -2.43 6.06 1.81
CA ILE A 90 -2.78 7.33 1.14
C ILE A 90 -4.13 7.76 1.69
N THR A 91 -4.20 8.96 2.25
CA THR A 91 -5.40 9.44 2.92
C THR A 91 -5.87 10.79 2.35
N ALA A 92 -7.16 11.05 2.43
CA ALA A 92 -7.72 12.35 2.06
C ALA A 92 -7.39 13.39 3.13
N LEU A 93 -7.28 14.63 2.71
CA LEU A 93 -7.08 15.74 3.64
C LEU A 93 -8.24 15.79 4.66
N GLY A 94 -7.90 15.90 5.93
CA GLY A 94 -8.89 15.98 6.99
C GLY A 94 -9.39 14.64 7.52
N ASP A 95 -8.64 13.57 7.31
CA ASP A 95 -9.03 12.23 7.75
C ASP A 95 -8.03 11.64 8.78
N PRO A 96 -7.80 12.31 9.92
CA PRO A 96 -6.81 11.85 10.91
C PRO A 96 -7.18 10.55 11.60
N LYS A 97 -8.47 10.25 11.72
CA LYS A 97 -8.94 9.02 12.36
C LYS A 97 -8.44 7.78 11.63
N ASN A 98 -8.54 7.78 10.31
CA ASN A 98 -8.07 6.65 9.49
C ASN A 98 -6.55 6.50 9.54
N VAL A 99 -5.82 7.61 9.65
CA VAL A 99 -4.36 7.58 9.79
C VAL A 99 -3.97 6.89 11.10
N VAL A 100 -4.61 7.28 12.21
CA VAL A 100 -4.35 6.69 13.53
C VAL A 100 -4.65 5.19 13.51
N GLU A 101 -5.79 4.81 12.94
CA GLU A 101 -6.17 3.40 12.84
C GLU A 101 -5.15 2.59 12.04
N ALA A 102 -4.67 3.14 10.92
CA ALA A 102 -3.68 2.45 10.09
C ALA A 102 -2.39 2.17 10.86
N PHE A 103 -1.92 3.12 11.65
CA PHE A 103 -0.69 2.95 12.44
C PHE A 103 -0.84 1.97 13.59
N TYR A 104 -1.90 2.12 14.39
CA TYR A 104 -2.01 1.38 15.64
C TYR A 104 -2.70 0.04 15.51
N LYS A 105 -3.56 -0.13 14.52
CA LYS A 105 -4.27 -1.39 14.30
C LYS A 105 -3.77 -2.14 13.07
N GLY A 106 -3.45 -1.43 12.01
CA GLY A 106 -3.09 -2.03 10.73
C GLY A 106 -1.60 -2.26 10.52
N GLY A 107 -0.73 -1.59 11.26
CA GLY A 107 0.71 -1.75 11.09
C GLY A 107 1.29 -1.06 9.85
N ALA A 108 0.75 0.09 9.47
CA ALA A 108 1.29 0.88 8.36
C ALA A 108 2.66 1.44 8.72
N SER A 109 3.54 1.55 7.73
CA SER A 109 4.88 2.12 7.91
C SER A 109 4.89 3.64 7.87
N SER A 110 4.02 4.23 7.05
CA SER A 110 3.91 5.67 6.88
C SER A 110 2.57 6.03 6.26
N TYR A 111 2.33 7.31 6.07
CA TYR A 111 1.14 7.79 5.38
C TYR A 111 1.46 9.04 4.56
N LEU A 112 0.62 9.30 3.55
CA LEU A 112 0.65 10.51 2.75
C LEU A 112 -0.76 11.07 2.64
N VAL A 113 -0.87 12.39 2.68
CA VAL A 113 -2.14 13.09 2.50
C VAL A 113 -2.24 13.57 1.06
N LYS A 114 -3.39 13.38 0.42
CA LYS A 114 -3.63 13.91 -0.92
C LYS A 114 -3.75 15.43 -0.87
N PRO A 115 -3.28 16.17 -1.88
CA PRO A 115 -2.64 15.69 -3.11
C PRO A 115 -1.23 15.16 -2.87
N ILE A 116 -0.86 14.14 -3.64
CA ILE A 116 0.45 13.49 -3.50
C ILE A 116 1.57 14.40 -3.98
N GLU A 117 2.57 14.59 -3.13
CA GLU A 117 3.74 15.39 -3.45
C GLU A 117 4.96 14.48 -3.53
N LYS A 118 5.71 14.59 -4.63
CA LYS A 118 6.91 13.77 -4.87
C LYS A 118 7.89 13.84 -3.71
N LYS A 119 8.14 15.03 -3.19
CA LYS A 119 9.09 15.24 -2.10
C LYS A 119 8.72 14.42 -0.86
N LYS A 120 7.43 14.46 -0.47
CA LYS A 120 6.96 13.74 0.71
C LYS A 120 6.97 12.23 0.49
N LEU A 121 6.65 11.78 -0.71
CA LEU A 121 6.65 10.36 -1.04
C LEU A 121 8.05 9.77 -0.92
N LEU A 122 9.07 10.52 -1.33
CA LEU A 122 10.44 10.03 -1.34
C LEU A 122 11.19 10.24 -0.01
N GLU A 123 10.56 10.92 0.94
CA GLU A 123 11.09 11.00 2.29
C GLU A 123 10.81 9.69 3.03
#